data_870e0f0d4c5be4e7602fefbe9e4962ea
#
_entry.id   870e0f0d4c5be4e7602fefbe9e4962ea
#
_cell.length_a   1.000
_cell.length_b   1.000
_cell.length_c   1.000
_cell.angle_alpha   90.00
_cell.angle_beta   90.00
_cell.angle_gamma   90.00
#
_symmetry.space_group_name_H-M   'P 1'
#
loop_
_entity.id
_entity.type
_entity.pdbx_description
1 polymer ?
#
loop_
_entity_poly.entity_id
_entity_poly.type
_entity_poly.pdbx_seq_one_letter_code
_entity_poly.pdbx_strand_id
1 'polypeptide(L)'
;MKKRIFLYFAIGLAAVGLTVCSADAAQAAADALRRCGTAVIPALFPFFVLTKLLAAQLRPRRASARLDRIMTACFGVDGNCLLPLLVSLVGGYPVGVSAAVSLYTGGQLTKEQTERLLRFCNNSGPAFFVGLIGTVVLSDVRAGLLLYGVHCLCAVLTGILFSESSGPRSAVRRTAQAPSGGIAAAFSEAVQSSCAALLQICGLVLLCSVLLALCRAVGLFRLFAYSRLFAQSDIRALFSGTIELTNGILAAEGAAHRMLLCAFLMGWGGLCVHLQAASLWQPVGLRPKHYLPSKLTHGLLSALLTAALVDRSVPAAVTMGCVTLLCLFTVLRRAGKSRASAADPHRRRKTA
;
A
#
# COMPACT_ATOMS: atom_id res chain seq x y z
N MET A 1 -13.22 -26.75 -11.80
CA MET A 1 -12.27 -27.64 -12.49
C MET A 1 -11.24 -26.86 -13.30
N LYS A 2 -11.60 -26.05 -14.29
CA LYS A 2 -10.67 -25.30 -15.16
C LYS A 2 -9.60 -24.44 -14.41
N LYS A 3 -9.97 -23.76 -13.32
CA LYS A 3 -9.01 -22.94 -12.52
C LYS A 3 -7.93 -23.78 -11.82
N ARG A 4 -8.26 -25.00 -11.36
CA ARG A 4 -7.27 -25.89 -10.72
C ARG A 4 -6.32 -26.48 -11.75
N ILE A 5 -6.80 -26.87 -12.94
CA ILE A 5 -5.97 -27.39 -14.03
C ILE A 5 -4.97 -26.33 -14.48
N PHE A 6 -5.43 -25.08 -14.66
CA PHE A 6 -4.55 -23.96 -14.99
C PHE A 6 -3.47 -23.72 -13.92
N LEU A 7 -3.85 -23.81 -12.63
CA LEU A 7 -2.89 -23.66 -11.53
C LEU A 7 -1.83 -24.77 -11.53
N TYR A 8 -2.23 -26.04 -11.72
CA TYR A 8 -1.29 -27.16 -11.80
C TYR A 8 -0.35 -27.03 -13.00
N PHE A 9 -0.88 -26.60 -14.15
CA PHE A 9 -0.06 -26.34 -15.33
C PHE A 9 0.96 -25.22 -15.07
N ALA A 10 0.54 -24.11 -14.47
CA ALA A 10 1.44 -23.00 -14.12
C ALA A 10 2.53 -23.42 -13.13
N ILE A 11 2.18 -24.22 -12.10
CA ILE A 11 3.15 -24.78 -11.14
C ILE A 11 4.14 -25.70 -11.86
N GLY A 12 3.66 -26.61 -12.71
CA GLY A 12 4.50 -27.50 -13.50
C GLY A 12 5.47 -26.75 -14.41
N LEU A 13 4.97 -25.72 -15.12
CA LEU A 13 5.79 -24.87 -15.96
C LEU A 13 6.87 -24.12 -15.17
N ALA A 14 6.52 -23.60 -13.99
CA ALA A 14 7.48 -22.95 -13.10
C ALA A 14 8.55 -23.95 -12.60
N ALA A 15 8.18 -25.17 -12.23
CA ALA A 15 9.10 -26.21 -11.80
C ALA A 15 10.09 -26.60 -12.93
N VAL A 16 9.61 -26.79 -14.15
CA VAL A 16 10.46 -27.04 -15.33
C VAL A 16 11.38 -25.84 -15.58
N GLY A 17 10.87 -24.62 -15.52
CA GLY A 17 11.65 -23.40 -15.66
C GLY A 17 12.79 -23.31 -14.62
N LEU A 18 12.50 -23.61 -13.35
CA LEU A 18 13.48 -23.65 -12.26
C LEU A 18 14.60 -24.68 -12.53
N THR A 19 14.26 -25.81 -13.13
CA THR A 19 15.25 -26.86 -13.46
C THR A 19 16.11 -26.45 -14.67
N VAL A 20 15.49 -25.97 -15.74
CA VAL A 20 16.18 -25.60 -16.98
C VAL A 20 17.00 -24.32 -16.83
N CYS A 21 16.49 -23.33 -16.12
CA CYS A 21 17.14 -22.03 -15.88
C CYS A 21 17.64 -21.91 -14.44
N SER A 22 18.18 -23.00 -13.87
CA SER A 22 18.57 -23.07 -12.45
C SER A 22 19.62 -22.02 -12.08
N ALA A 23 20.59 -21.75 -12.96
CA ALA A 23 21.61 -20.73 -12.69
C ALA A 23 21.02 -19.31 -12.60
N ASP A 24 20.15 -18.92 -13.53
CA ASP A 24 19.49 -17.62 -13.52
C ASP A 24 18.56 -17.49 -12.30
N ALA A 25 17.85 -18.55 -11.96
CA ALA A 25 16.98 -18.59 -10.78
C ALA A 25 17.79 -18.45 -9.47
N ALA A 26 18.90 -19.16 -9.35
CA ALA A 26 19.78 -19.09 -8.18
C ALA A 26 20.41 -17.70 -8.03
N GLN A 27 20.89 -17.12 -9.13
CA GLN A 27 21.44 -15.75 -9.11
C GLN A 27 20.39 -14.72 -8.72
N ALA A 28 19.17 -14.79 -9.28
CA ALA A 28 18.09 -13.89 -8.93
C ALA A 28 17.66 -14.03 -7.47
N ALA A 29 17.66 -15.26 -6.93
CA ALA A 29 17.40 -15.51 -5.52
C ALA A 29 18.46 -14.90 -4.61
N ALA A 30 19.75 -15.10 -4.95
CA ALA A 30 20.88 -14.52 -4.20
C ALA A 30 20.84 -13.00 -4.19
N ASP A 31 20.56 -12.36 -5.34
CA ASP A 31 20.44 -10.91 -5.46
C ASP A 31 19.23 -10.37 -4.68
N ALA A 32 18.11 -11.09 -4.69
CA ALA A 32 16.92 -10.74 -3.89
C ALA A 32 17.20 -10.83 -2.39
N LEU A 33 17.86 -11.90 -1.93
CA LEU A 33 18.26 -12.06 -0.52
C LEU A 33 19.23 -10.96 -0.08
N ARG A 34 20.21 -10.61 -0.91
CA ARG A 34 21.15 -9.51 -0.63
C ARG A 34 20.37 -8.20 -0.46
N ARG A 35 19.45 -7.86 -1.37
CA ARG A 35 18.60 -6.66 -1.25
C ARG A 35 17.73 -6.69 0.00
N CYS A 36 17.15 -7.84 0.33
CA CYS A 36 16.40 -7.98 1.58
C CYS A 36 17.29 -7.72 2.80
N GLY A 37 18.49 -8.30 2.86
CA GLY A 37 19.41 -8.14 3.98
C GLY A 37 20.00 -6.74 4.13
N THR A 38 20.32 -6.08 3.02
CA THR A 38 21.03 -4.79 3.04
C THR A 38 20.11 -3.56 2.98
N ALA A 39 18.90 -3.69 2.46
CA ALA A 39 17.99 -2.57 2.29
C ALA A 39 16.64 -2.78 3.01
N VAL A 40 15.93 -3.89 2.74
CA VAL A 40 14.55 -4.06 3.21
C VAL A 40 14.51 -4.29 4.72
N ILE A 41 15.29 -5.23 5.25
CA ILE A 41 15.29 -5.55 6.69
C ILE A 41 15.77 -4.36 7.52
N PRO A 42 16.94 -3.74 7.25
CA PRO A 42 17.39 -2.59 8.04
C PRO A 42 16.44 -1.41 8.00
N ALA A 43 15.80 -1.15 6.86
CA ALA A 43 14.87 -0.04 6.71
C ALA A 43 13.53 -0.30 7.43
N LEU A 44 12.99 -1.52 7.35
CA LEU A 44 11.62 -1.79 7.80
C LEU A 44 11.54 -2.34 9.22
N PHE A 45 12.53 -3.14 9.67
CA PHE A 45 12.46 -3.82 10.98
C PHE A 45 12.29 -2.87 12.16
N PRO A 46 13.12 -1.80 12.31
CA PRO A 46 12.96 -0.87 13.42
C PRO A 46 11.58 -0.19 13.41
N PHE A 47 11.11 0.20 12.22
CA PHE A 47 9.79 0.81 12.07
C PHE A 47 8.66 -0.16 12.42
N PHE A 48 8.76 -1.43 12.05
CA PHE A 48 7.75 -2.44 12.39
C PHE A 48 7.68 -2.65 13.90
N VAL A 49 8.82 -2.77 14.57
CA VAL A 49 8.87 -2.93 16.04
C VAL A 49 8.27 -1.70 16.71
N LEU A 50 8.73 -0.49 16.34
CA LEU A 50 8.23 0.77 16.92
C LEU A 50 6.74 0.97 16.71
N THR A 51 6.24 0.71 15.50
CA THR A 51 4.81 0.85 15.20
C THR A 51 3.95 -0.16 15.93
N LYS A 52 4.41 -1.40 16.09
CA LYS A 52 3.69 -2.41 16.86
C LYS A 52 3.69 -2.10 18.36
N LEU A 53 4.82 -1.63 18.90
CA LEU A 53 4.90 -1.15 20.28
C LEU A 53 3.95 0.04 20.50
N LEU A 54 3.96 1.00 19.59
CA LEU A 54 3.05 2.15 19.65
C LEU A 54 1.59 1.69 19.58
N ALA A 55 1.25 0.78 18.67
CA ALA A 55 -0.09 0.23 18.54
C ALA A 55 -0.53 -0.53 19.80
N ALA A 56 0.37 -1.28 20.44
CA ALA A 56 0.10 -1.97 21.71
C ALA A 56 -0.16 -1.01 22.88
N GLN A 57 0.48 0.18 22.87
CA GLN A 57 0.30 1.21 23.91
C GLN A 57 -0.90 2.13 23.63
N LEU A 58 -1.29 2.26 22.38
CA LEU A 58 -2.44 3.05 22.00
C LEU A 58 -3.72 2.31 22.42
N ARG A 59 -4.12 2.56 23.69
CA ARG A 59 -5.45 2.14 24.10
C ARG A 59 -6.45 2.78 23.13
N PRO A 60 -7.42 2.02 22.62
CA PRO A 60 -8.47 2.57 21.78
C PRO A 60 -9.31 3.52 22.63
N ARG A 61 -8.86 4.77 22.74
CA ARG A 61 -9.71 5.87 23.14
C ARG A 61 -10.68 6.11 21.99
N ARG A 62 -11.94 6.28 22.30
CA ARG A 62 -12.89 6.80 21.31
C ARG A 62 -12.25 8.02 20.65
N ALA A 63 -12.12 7.99 19.35
CA ALA A 63 -11.70 9.16 18.60
C ALA A 63 -12.58 10.34 19.01
N SER A 64 -12.00 11.54 19.09
CA SER A 64 -12.79 12.73 19.42
C SER A 64 -13.91 12.92 18.40
N ALA A 65 -15.04 13.46 18.81
CA ALA A 65 -16.17 13.72 17.91
C ALA A 65 -15.79 14.60 16.69
N ARG A 66 -14.74 15.43 16.83
CA ARG A 66 -14.19 16.21 15.72
C ARG A 66 -13.46 15.31 14.74
N LEU A 67 -12.61 14.40 15.22
CA LEU A 67 -11.87 13.46 14.39
C LEU A 67 -12.82 12.48 13.67
N ASP A 68 -13.81 11.94 14.36
CA ASP A 68 -14.85 11.11 13.75
C ASP A 68 -15.57 11.83 12.61
N ARG A 69 -15.87 13.11 12.80
CA ARG A 69 -16.54 13.93 11.79
C ARG A 69 -15.67 14.11 10.55
N ILE A 70 -14.38 14.40 10.74
CA ILE A 70 -13.41 14.56 9.63
C ILE A 70 -13.24 13.24 8.89
N MET A 71 -12.95 12.14 9.58
CA MET A 71 -12.72 10.83 8.96
C MET A 71 -13.97 10.31 8.24
N THR A 72 -15.14 10.54 8.80
CA THR A 72 -16.42 10.18 8.16
C THR A 72 -16.68 11.04 6.92
N ALA A 73 -16.42 12.34 6.96
CA ALA A 73 -16.63 13.21 5.79
C ALA A 73 -15.63 12.90 4.66
N CYS A 74 -14.36 12.70 4.99
CA CYS A 74 -13.31 12.42 3.99
C CYS A 74 -13.39 10.99 3.46
N PHE A 75 -13.48 10.00 4.33
CA PHE A 75 -13.22 8.60 3.97
C PHE A 75 -14.42 7.67 4.22
N GLY A 76 -15.47 8.14 4.87
CA GLY A 76 -16.63 7.32 5.24
C GLY A 76 -16.31 6.25 6.30
N VAL A 77 -15.32 6.49 7.15
CA VAL A 77 -14.87 5.59 8.24
C VAL A 77 -14.77 6.35 9.56
N ASP A 78 -14.70 5.64 10.68
CA ASP A 78 -14.56 6.23 12.01
C ASP A 78 -13.16 6.82 12.26
N GLY A 79 -13.06 7.71 13.24
CA GLY A 79 -11.80 8.36 13.63
C GLY A 79 -10.68 7.40 14.04
N ASN A 80 -11.02 6.20 14.55
CA ASN A 80 -10.03 5.16 14.87
C ASN A 80 -9.25 4.66 13.65
N CYS A 81 -9.78 4.86 12.44
CA CYS A 81 -9.11 4.52 11.19
C CYS A 81 -7.94 5.46 10.84
N LEU A 82 -7.80 6.59 11.54
CA LEU A 82 -6.66 7.49 11.33
C LEU A 82 -5.33 6.81 11.67
N LEU A 83 -5.29 6.03 12.75
CA LEU A 83 -4.05 5.38 13.18
C LEU A 83 -3.44 4.46 12.11
N PRO A 84 -4.15 3.47 11.53
CA PRO A 84 -3.62 2.67 10.44
C PRO A 84 -3.18 3.49 9.23
N LEU A 85 -3.87 4.58 8.90
CA LEU A 85 -3.47 5.46 7.82
C LEU A 85 -2.13 6.14 8.11
N LEU A 86 -1.95 6.76 9.28
CA LEU A 86 -0.69 7.41 9.66
C LEU A 86 0.45 6.41 9.74
N VAL A 87 0.19 5.25 10.34
CA VAL A 87 1.17 4.17 10.46
C VAL A 87 1.58 3.63 9.07
N SER A 88 0.66 3.60 8.11
CA SER A 88 0.97 3.20 6.74
C SER A 88 1.92 4.17 6.04
N LEU A 89 1.74 5.46 6.26
CA LEU A 89 2.59 6.48 5.65
C LEU A 89 4.00 6.47 6.24
N VAL A 90 4.13 6.26 7.56
CA VAL A 90 5.45 6.27 8.22
C VAL A 90 6.16 4.92 8.11
N GLY A 91 5.45 3.82 8.36
CA GLY A 91 6.02 2.47 8.42
C GLY A 91 6.15 1.77 7.07
N GLY A 92 5.44 2.26 6.05
CA GLY A 92 5.46 1.64 4.71
C GLY A 92 4.63 0.36 4.60
N TYR A 93 4.77 -0.32 3.45
CA TYR A 93 4.13 -1.61 3.18
C TYR A 93 4.67 -2.72 4.10
N PRO A 94 3.87 -3.64 4.58
CA PRO A 94 2.41 -3.65 4.64
C PRO A 94 1.89 -3.20 6.03
N VAL A 95 2.61 -2.31 6.74
CA VAL A 95 2.35 -1.99 8.16
C VAL A 95 0.95 -1.42 8.39
N GLY A 96 0.46 -0.56 7.49
CA GLY A 96 -0.88 -0.02 7.57
C GLY A 96 -1.96 -1.10 7.47
N VAL A 97 -1.76 -2.07 6.57
CA VAL A 97 -2.65 -3.23 6.43
C VAL A 97 -2.65 -4.07 7.71
N SER A 98 -1.46 -4.36 8.26
CA SER A 98 -1.32 -5.10 9.51
C SER A 98 -2.04 -4.40 10.67
N ALA A 99 -1.88 -3.08 10.79
CA ALA A 99 -2.57 -2.29 11.80
C ALA A 99 -4.10 -2.31 11.63
N ALA A 100 -4.60 -2.17 10.39
CA ALA A 100 -6.04 -2.24 10.10
C ALA A 100 -6.62 -3.61 10.44
N VAL A 101 -5.93 -4.69 10.06
CA VAL A 101 -6.34 -6.06 10.38
C VAL A 101 -6.32 -6.31 11.89
N SER A 102 -5.30 -5.82 12.61
CA SER A 102 -5.22 -5.95 14.07
C SER A 102 -6.38 -5.24 14.77
N LEU A 103 -6.78 -4.04 14.33
CA LEU A 103 -7.94 -3.34 14.88
C LEU A 103 -9.26 -4.07 14.58
N TYR A 104 -9.37 -4.71 13.43
CA TYR A 104 -10.53 -5.53 13.07
C TYR A 104 -10.62 -6.79 13.93
N THR A 105 -9.55 -7.56 14.03
CA THR A 105 -9.53 -8.78 14.85
C THR A 105 -9.70 -8.49 16.33
N GLY A 106 -9.23 -7.33 16.79
CA GLY A 106 -9.48 -6.80 18.14
C GLY A 106 -10.90 -6.22 18.35
N GLY A 107 -11.81 -6.32 17.37
CA GLY A 107 -13.19 -5.84 17.48
C GLY A 107 -13.36 -4.33 17.54
N GLN A 108 -12.34 -3.56 17.16
CA GLN A 108 -12.35 -2.09 17.20
C GLN A 108 -12.84 -1.46 15.89
N LEU A 109 -12.76 -2.17 14.79
CA LEU A 109 -13.31 -1.79 13.50
C LEU A 109 -14.28 -2.86 13.01
N THR A 110 -15.32 -2.43 12.28
CA THR A 110 -16.18 -3.36 11.57
C THR A 110 -15.49 -3.87 10.29
N LYS A 111 -16.02 -4.96 9.73
CA LYS A 111 -15.55 -5.51 8.45
C LYS A 111 -15.57 -4.44 7.34
N GLU A 112 -16.69 -3.74 7.23
CA GLU A 112 -16.92 -2.72 6.20
C GLU A 112 -15.95 -1.54 6.34
N GLN A 113 -15.70 -1.08 7.58
CA GLN A 113 -14.74 -0.01 7.85
C GLN A 113 -13.32 -0.43 7.49
N THR A 114 -12.95 -1.66 7.87
CA THR A 114 -11.62 -2.19 7.57
C THR A 114 -11.41 -2.37 6.07
N GLU A 115 -12.38 -2.96 5.37
CA GLU A 115 -12.29 -3.14 3.91
C GLU A 115 -12.21 -1.81 3.15
N ARG A 116 -12.87 -0.75 3.64
CA ARG A 116 -12.74 0.61 3.10
C ARG A 116 -11.35 1.19 3.36
N LEU A 117 -10.88 1.07 4.60
CA LEU A 117 -9.56 1.55 5.01
C LEU A 117 -8.43 0.91 4.20
N LEU A 118 -8.52 -0.39 3.93
CA LEU A 118 -7.54 -1.15 3.14
C LEU A 118 -7.35 -0.58 1.72
N ARG A 119 -8.32 0.14 1.16
CA ARG A 119 -8.21 0.77 -0.17
C ARG A 119 -7.13 1.87 -0.23
N PHE A 120 -6.79 2.51 0.90
CA PHE A 120 -5.88 3.65 0.95
C PHE A 120 -4.86 3.64 2.10
N CYS A 121 -4.85 2.61 2.96
CA CYS A 121 -3.86 2.50 4.05
C CYS A 121 -2.70 1.53 3.74
N ASN A 122 -2.51 1.15 2.49
CA ASN A 122 -1.33 0.37 2.06
C ASN A 122 -0.39 1.29 1.28
N ASN A 123 0.48 1.99 1.99
CA ASN A 123 1.34 3.04 1.44
C ASN A 123 2.81 2.74 1.67
N SER A 124 3.69 3.43 0.96
CA SER A 124 5.12 3.37 1.19
C SER A 124 5.57 4.41 2.21
N GLY A 125 6.61 4.08 2.95
CA GLY A 125 7.20 4.96 3.94
C GLY A 125 8.34 5.82 3.41
N PRO A 126 8.80 6.83 4.20
CA PRO A 126 9.86 7.75 3.81
C PRO A 126 11.20 7.06 3.54
N ALA A 127 11.47 5.91 4.18
CA ALA A 127 12.71 5.16 3.97
C ALA A 127 12.92 4.77 2.50
N PHE A 128 11.87 4.33 1.81
CA PHE A 128 11.94 4.02 0.39
C PHE A 128 12.13 5.26 -0.48
N PHE A 129 11.40 6.34 -0.18
CA PHE A 129 11.47 7.56 -0.96
C PHE A 129 12.80 8.30 -0.77
N VAL A 130 13.29 8.38 0.45
CA VAL A 130 14.56 9.07 0.74
C VAL A 130 15.75 8.15 0.43
N GLY A 131 15.73 6.93 0.97
CA GLY A 131 16.84 6.00 0.87
C GLY A 131 17.03 5.45 -0.55
N LEU A 132 16.03 4.75 -1.10
CA LEU A 132 16.19 4.11 -2.40
C LEU A 132 15.99 5.09 -3.56
N ILE A 133 14.89 5.83 -3.59
CA ILE A 133 14.58 6.70 -4.72
C ILE A 133 15.47 7.96 -4.69
N GLY A 134 15.51 8.67 -3.57
CA GLY A 134 16.23 9.93 -3.47
C GLY A 134 17.73 9.75 -3.59
N THR A 135 18.35 8.81 -2.84
CA THR A 135 19.81 8.66 -2.84
C THR A 135 20.32 7.79 -3.98
N VAL A 136 19.66 6.69 -4.32
CA VAL A 136 20.18 5.72 -5.31
C VAL A 136 19.70 6.09 -6.72
N VAL A 137 18.39 6.19 -6.95
CA VAL A 137 17.84 6.33 -8.30
C VAL A 137 17.95 7.76 -8.84
N LEU A 138 17.63 8.74 -8.02
CA LEU A 138 17.59 10.15 -8.44
C LEU A 138 18.87 10.91 -8.13
N SER A 139 19.69 10.41 -7.19
CA SER A 139 20.86 11.12 -6.61
C SER A 139 20.49 12.51 -6.06
N ASP A 140 19.22 12.66 -5.62
CA ASP A 140 18.67 13.89 -5.07
C ASP A 140 17.62 13.56 -3.98
N VAL A 141 18.02 13.75 -2.72
CA VAL A 141 17.17 13.55 -1.55
C VAL A 141 15.94 14.47 -1.56
N ARG A 142 16.06 15.70 -2.10
CA ARG A 142 14.95 16.65 -2.17
C ARG A 142 13.87 16.16 -3.14
N ALA A 143 14.29 15.59 -4.28
CA ALA A 143 13.36 14.94 -5.21
C ALA A 143 12.66 13.73 -4.55
N GLY A 144 13.39 12.93 -3.76
CA GLY A 144 12.79 11.84 -2.97
C GLY A 144 11.76 12.35 -1.98
N LEU A 145 12.03 13.42 -1.24
CA LEU A 145 11.07 14.03 -0.31
C LEU A 145 9.86 14.64 -1.04
N LEU A 146 10.05 15.27 -2.19
CA LEU A 146 8.97 15.77 -3.04
C LEU A 146 8.02 14.62 -3.44
N LEU A 147 8.59 13.54 -3.95
CA LEU A 147 7.80 12.36 -4.35
C LEU A 147 7.07 11.72 -3.15
N TYR A 148 7.67 11.75 -1.97
CA TYR A 148 7.00 11.29 -0.75
C TYR A 148 5.80 12.19 -0.40
N GLY A 149 5.94 13.51 -0.48
CA GLY A 149 4.83 14.45 -0.30
C GLY A 149 3.70 14.23 -1.31
N VAL A 150 4.04 14.03 -2.59
CA VAL A 150 3.10 13.64 -3.65
C VAL A 150 2.37 12.35 -3.30
N HIS A 151 3.10 11.32 -2.88
CA HIS A 151 2.52 10.03 -2.49
C HIS A 151 1.52 10.15 -1.33
N CYS A 152 1.88 10.88 -0.27
CA CYS A 152 1.00 11.11 0.87
C CYS A 152 -0.28 11.84 0.47
N LEU A 153 -0.18 12.90 -0.33
CA LEU A 153 -1.33 13.65 -0.81
C LEU A 153 -2.23 12.78 -1.70
N CYS A 154 -1.66 12.03 -2.63
CA CYS A 154 -2.41 11.16 -3.53
C CYS A 154 -3.06 9.97 -2.80
N ALA A 155 -2.46 9.47 -1.69
CA ALA A 155 -3.09 8.49 -0.82
C ALA A 155 -4.39 9.04 -0.20
N VAL A 156 -4.35 10.29 0.28
CA VAL A 156 -5.53 10.98 0.83
C VAL A 156 -6.60 11.20 -0.24
N LEU A 157 -6.22 11.72 -1.42
CA LEU A 157 -7.16 11.93 -2.53
C LEU A 157 -7.80 10.61 -2.97
N THR A 158 -7.01 9.54 -3.09
CA THR A 158 -7.52 8.19 -3.39
C THR A 158 -8.52 7.72 -2.34
N GLY A 159 -8.21 7.91 -1.06
CA GLY A 159 -9.13 7.57 0.03
C GLY A 159 -10.48 8.31 -0.08
N ILE A 160 -10.47 9.58 -0.47
CA ILE A 160 -11.68 10.38 -0.68
C ILE A 160 -12.47 9.89 -1.90
N LEU A 161 -11.80 9.61 -3.02
CA LEU A 161 -12.43 9.13 -4.25
C LEU A 161 -13.11 7.77 -4.06
N PHE A 162 -12.46 6.85 -3.36
CA PHE A 162 -12.98 5.50 -3.09
C PHE A 162 -13.77 5.40 -1.78
N SER A 163 -14.11 6.54 -1.18
CA SER A 163 -14.96 6.57 0.02
C SER A 163 -16.42 6.32 -0.35
N GLU A 164 -17.09 5.53 0.46
CA GLU A 164 -18.54 5.27 0.38
C GLU A 164 -19.28 6.00 1.49
N SER A 165 -20.57 6.29 1.30
CA SER A 165 -21.39 6.83 2.38
C SER A 165 -21.40 5.85 3.55
N SER A 166 -21.16 6.35 4.76
CA SER A 166 -21.16 5.53 5.98
C SER A 166 -22.54 4.89 6.15
N GLY A 167 -22.58 3.57 6.24
CA GLY A 167 -23.73 2.85 6.76
C GLY A 167 -23.94 3.16 8.25
N PRO A 168 -25.03 2.67 8.87
CA PRO A 168 -25.28 2.85 10.30
C PRO A 168 -24.03 2.41 11.08
N ARG A 169 -23.62 3.26 12.02
CA ARG A 169 -22.50 2.98 12.94
C ARG A 169 -22.88 1.76 13.76
N SER A 170 -22.28 0.62 13.47
CA SER A 170 -22.43 -0.53 14.35
C SER A 170 -21.70 -0.21 15.66
N ALA A 171 -22.37 -0.39 16.78
CA ALA A 171 -21.71 -0.27 18.07
C ALA A 171 -20.65 -1.37 18.16
N VAL A 172 -19.39 -1.00 17.95
CA VAL A 172 -18.27 -1.92 18.06
C VAL A 172 -18.20 -2.41 19.49
N ARG A 173 -18.39 -3.70 19.70
CA ARG A 173 -18.26 -4.33 21.02
C ARG A 173 -16.81 -4.15 21.48
N ARG A 174 -16.65 -3.51 22.62
CA ARG A 174 -15.37 -3.39 23.32
C ARG A 174 -14.97 -4.74 23.91
N THR A 175 -14.27 -5.54 23.15
CA THR A 175 -13.47 -6.64 23.71
C THR A 175 -11.98 -6.38 23.40
N ALA A 176 -11.52 -5.17 23.69
CA ALA A 176 -10.09 -4.96 23.79
C ALA A 176 -9.64 -5.60 25.11
N GLN A 177 -9.25 -6.86 25.07
CA GLN A 177 -8.39 -7.42 26.09
C GLN A 177 -7.09 -6.59 26.04
N ALA A 178 -6.85 -5.87 27.14
CA ALA A 178 -5.53 -5.29 27.35
C ALA A 178 -4.51 -6.45 27.26
N PRO A 179 -3.36 -6.25 26.62
CA PRO A 179 -2.29 -7.25 26.71
C PRO A 179 -2.07 -7.55 28.18
N SER A 180 -2.27 -8.79 28.58
CA SER A 180 -2.11 -9.26 29.96
C SER A 180 -0.65 -9.36 30.39
N GLY A 181 0.29 -8.85 29.57
CA GLY A 181 1.73 -8.83 29.81
C GLY A 181 2.26 -7.41 30.00
N GLY A 182 3.27 -7.26 30.85
CA GLY A 182 3.98 -5.99 31.02
C GLY A 182 4.70 -5.54 29.73
N ILE A 183 5.41 -4.40 29.79
CA ILE A 183 6.14 -3.78 28.66
C ILE A 183 7.09 -4.80 27.97
N ALA A 184 7.73 -5.68 28.75
CA ALA A 184 8.63 -6.71 28.22
C ALA A 184 7.90 -7.73 27.31
N ALA A 185 6.70 -8.16 27.68
CA ALA A 185 5.90 -9.05 26.85
C ALA A 185 5.45 -8.37 25.54
N ALA A 186 4.99 -7.12 25.62
CA ALA A 186 4.62 -6.31 24.45
C ALA A 186 5.82 -6.10 23.52
N PHE A 187 7.01 -5.89 24.06
CA PHE A 187 8.24 -5.75 23.28
C PHE A 187 8.59 -7.07 22.56
N SER A 188 8.58 -8.19 23.30
CA SER A 188 8.85 -9.52 22.72
C SER A 188 7.87 -9.85 21.59
N GLU A 189 6.59 -9.62 21.79
CA GLU A 189 5.55 -9.83 20.77
C GLU A 189 5.75 -8.93 19.56
N ALA A 190 6.07 -7.66 19.77
CA ALA A 190 6.36 -6.71 18.70
C ALA A 190 7.56 -7.15 17.85
N VAL A 191 8.64 -7.62 18.48
CA VAL A 191 9.83 -8.16 17.79
C VAL A 191 9.48 -9.42 17.01
N GLN A 192 8.87 -10.43 17.65
CA GLN A 192 8.53 -11.70 17.00
C GLN A 192 7.59 -11.51 15.80
N SER A 193 6.55 -10.73 15.98
CA SER A 193 5.59 -10.45 14.90
C SER A 193 6.20 -9.60 13.78
N SER A 194 7.21 -8.77 14.07
CA SER A 194 7.96 -8.01 13.05
C SER A 194 8.89 -8.91 12.26
N CYS A 195 9.58 -9.86 12.93
CA CYS A 195 10.38 -10.87 12.25
C CYS A 195 9.53 -11.72 11.29
N ALA A 196 8.36 -12.20 11.75
CA ALA A 196 7.46 -12.98 10.90
C ALA A 196 6.99 -12.20 9.66
N ALA A 197 6.61 -10.93 9.85
CA ALA A 197 6.20 -10.06 8.73
C ALA A 197 7.35 -9.85 7.73
N LEU A 198 8.57 -9.62 8.21
CA LEU A 198 9.74 -9.45 7.34
C LEU A 198 10.10 -10.72 6.58
N LEU A 199 10.07 -11.88 7.24
CA LEU A 199 10.32 -13.16 6.55
C LEU A 199 9.31 -13.36 5.41
N GLN A 200 8.04 -13.04 5.63
CA GLN A 200 7.02 -13.11 4.60
C GLN A 200 7.28 -12.14 3.45
N ILE A 201 7.66 -10.90 3.74
CA ILE A 201 8.04 -9.89 2.74
C ILE A 201 9.22 -10.40 1.91
N CYS A 202 10.31 -10.81 2.57
CA CYS A 202 11.51 -11.30 1.89
C CYS A 202 11.22 -12.53 1.03
N GLY A 203 10.39 -13.47 1.51
CA GLY A 203 9.97 -14.64 0.74
C GLY A 203 9.20 -14.28 -0.52
N LEU A 204 8.31 -13.29 -0.45
CA LEU A 204 7.56 -12.82 -1.63
C LEU A 204 8.44 -12.04 -2.61
N VAL A 205 9.34 -11.19 -2.13
CA VAL A 205 10.33 -10.48 -2.96
C VAL A 205 11.21 -11.50 -3.71
N LEU A 206 11.71 -12.51 -3.00
CA LEU A 206 12.52 -13.58 -3.59
C LEU A 206 11.75 -14.35 -4.64
N LEU A 207 10.53 -14.81 -4.33
CA LEU A 207 9.69 -15.55 -5.27
C LEU A 207 9.42 -14.73 -6.54
N CYS A 208 9.01 -13.46 -6.39
CA CYS A 208 8.73 -12.58 -7.53
C CYS A 208 9.99 -12.29 -8.36
N SER A 209 11.16 -12.11 -7.71
CA SER A 209 12.43 -11.90 -8.42
C SER A 209 12.86 -13.14 -9.23
N VAL A 210 12.69 -14.34 -8.68
CA VAL A 210 12.95 -15.60 -9.39
C VAL A 210 11.99 -15.78 -10.56
N LEU A 211 10.68 -15.60 -10.36
CA LEU A 211 9.71 -15.69 -11.45
C LEU A 211 10.01 -14.70 -12.58
N LEU A 212 10.42 -13.49 -12.23
CA LEU A 212 10.82 -12.49 -13.23
C LEU A 212 12.09 -12.90 -13.99
N ALA A 213 13.06 -13.52 -13.32
CA ALA A 213 14.28 -14.07 -13.96
C ALA A 213 13.93 -15.21 -14.90
N LEU A 214 13.06 -16.14 -14.52
CA LEU A 214 12.56 -17.20 -15.40
C LEU A 214 11.87 -16.64 -16.65
N CYS A 215 11.02 -15.63 -16.50
CA CYS A 215 10.39 -14.95 -17.63
C CYS A 215 11.41 -14.32 -18.57
N ARG A 216 12.54 -13.82 -18.06
CA ARG A 216 13.65 -13.31 -18.87
C ARG A 216 14.39 -14.44 -19.59
N ALA A 217 14.74 -15.50 -18.88
CA ALA A 217 15.50 -16.63 -19.38
C ALA A 217 14.77 -17.36 -20.53
N VAL A 218 13.45 -17.56 -20.40
CA VAL A 218 12.63 -18.15 -21.47
C VAL A 218 12.33 -17.18 -22.62
N GLY A 219 12.89 -15.98 -22.58
CA GLY A 219 12.75 -15.00 -23.64
C GLY A 219 11.37 -14.32 -23.73
N LEU A 220 10.54 -14.42 -22.68
CA LEU A 220 9.22 -13.77 -22.68
C LEU A 220 9.34 -12.27 -22.95
N PHE A 221 10.38 -11.63 -22.45
CA PHE A 221 10.67 -10.22 -22.73
C PHE A 221 11.13 -9.98 -24.18
N ARG A 222 11.71 -11.00 -24.87
CA ARG A 222 12.11 -10.89 -26.27
C ARG A 222 10.90 -10.83 -27.20
N LEU A 223 9.78 -11.49 -26.85
CA LEU A 223 8.51 -11.37 -27.59
C LEU A 223 8.01 -9.91 -27.61
N PHE A 224 8.30 -9.16 -26.58
CA PHE A 224 7.98 -7.73 -26.49
C PHE A 224 9.11 -6.84 -27.05
N ALA A 225 10.36 -7.33 -27.11
CA ALA A 225 11.51 -6.57 -27.63
C ALA A 225 11.43 -6.27 -29.13
N TYR A 226 10.64 -7.03 -29.90
CA TYR A 226 10.31 -6.73 -31.29
C TYR A 226 9.43 -5.47 -31.43
N SER A 227 8.72 -5.06 -30.39
CA SER A 227 8.05 -3.76 -30.39
C SER A 227 9.06 -2.69 -29.99
N ARG A 228 9.20 -1.63 -30.79
CA ARG A 228 10.02 -0.43 -30.47
C ARG A 228 9.69 0.15 -29.09
N LEU A 229 8.48 -0.11 -28.56
CA LEU A 229 8.01 0.27 -27.24
C LEU A 229 8.84 -0.36 -26.10
N PHE A 230 9.15 -1.68 -26.16
CA PHE A 230 9.90 -2.37 -25.09
C PHE A 230 11.43 -2.14 -25.17
N ALA A 231 11.91 -1.57 -26.27
CA ALA A 231 13.30 -1.09 -26.35
C ALA A 231 13.53 0.11 -25.39
N GLN A 232 12.46 0.82 -25.02
CA GLN A 232 12.55 1.98 -24.13
C GLN A 232 12.75 1.55 -22.68
N SER A 233 13.69 2.20 -22.00
CA SER A 233 14.00 1.99 -20.58
C SER A 233 12.78 2.20 -19.68
N ASP A 234 11.92 3.18 -19.99
CA ASP A 234 10.70 3.50 -19.27
C ASP A 234 9.73 2.32 -19.21
N ILE A 235 9.50 1.68 -20.35
CA ILE A 235 8.57 0.54 -20.45
C ILE A 235 9.12 -0.68 -19.69
N ARG A 236 10.43 -0.92 -19.75
CA ARG A 236 11.06 -2.02 -18.97
C ARG A 236 10.94 -1.78 -17.47
N ALA A 237 11.20 -0.55 -17.01
CA ALA A 237 11.06 -0.17 -15.61
C ALA A 237 9.60 -0.29 -15.15
N LEU A 238 8.66 0.20 -15.95
CA LEU A 238 7.23 0.10 -15.66
C LEU A 238 6.77 -1.36 -15.56
N PHE A 239 7.09 -2.19 -16.55
CA PHE A 239 6.70 -3.60 -16.56
C PHE A 239 7.31 -4.37 -15.38
N SER A 240 8.60 -4.20 -15.14
CA SER A 240 9.29 -4.83 -14.02
C SER A 240 8.70 -4.41 -12.68
N GLY A 241 8.43 -3.11 -12.52
CA GLY A 241 7.89 -2.53 -11.29
C GLY A 241 6.42 -2.84 -11.05
N THR A 242 5.63 -3.11 -12.09
CA THR A 242 4.24 -3.57 -11.90
C THR A 242 4.18 -4.97 -11.29
N ILE A 243 5.21 -5.76 -11.48
CA ILE A 243 5.35 -7.10 -10.88
C ILE A 243 6.07 -7.01 -9.55
N GLU A 244 7.30 -6.47 -9.54
CA GLU A 244 8.13 -6.33 -8.34
C GLU A 244 8.67 -4.90 -8.25
N LEU A 245 8.22 -4.19 -7.24
CA LEU A 245 8.43 -2.76 -7.04
C LEU A 245 9.90 -2.37 -7.06
N THR A 246 10.75 -3.06 -6.29
CA THR A 246 12.16 -2.71 -6.11
C THR A 246 12.94 -2.81 -7.41
N ASN A 247 12.70 -3.88 -8.18
CA ASN A 247 13.33 -4.07 -9.49
C ASN A 247 12.91 -2.98 -10.48
N GLY A 248 11.64 -2.56 -10.45
CA GLY A 248 11.15 -1.47 -11.29
C GLY A 248 11.76 -0.12 -10.93
N ILE A 249 11.85 0.18 -9.64
CA ILE A 249 12.45 1.42 -9.13
C ILE A 249 13.94 1.49 -9.52
N LEU A 250 14.70 0.41 -9.34
CA LEU A 250 16.10 0.36 -9.75
C LEU A 250 16.26 0.47 -11.28
N ALA A 251 15.37 -0.16 -12.04
CA ALA A 251 15.39 -0.05 -13.50
C ALA A 251 15.02 1.37 -13.99
N ALA A 252 14.36 2.18 -13.17
CA ALA A 252 14.01 3.55 -13.49
C ALA A 252 15.22 4.50 -13.45
N GLU A 253 16.37 4.12 -12.86
CA GLU A 253 17.59 4.92 -12.85
C GLU A 253 18.02 5.37 -14.26
N GLY A 254 17.97 4.45 -15.24
CA GLY A 254 18.27 4.71 -16.64
C GLY A 254 17.09 5.16 -17.50
N ALA A 255 15.94 5.47 -16.90
CA ALA A 255 14.73 5.85 -17.63
C ALA A 255 14.66 7.37 -17.87
N ALA A 256 14.06 7.76 -19.01
CA ALA A 256 13.89 9.16 -19.36
C ALA A 256 12.92 9.88 -18.39
N HIS A 257 11.86 9.20 -17.99
CA HIS A 257 10.83 9.75 -17.11
C HIS A 257 10.90 9.13 -15.69
N ARG A 258 12.12 9.01 -15.14
CA ARG A 258 12.39 8.30 -13.88
C ARG A 258 11.55 8.78 -12.69
N MET A 259 11.28 10.09 -12.55
CA MET A 259 10.47 10.63 -11.45
C MET A 259 9.00 10.21 -11.58
N LEU A 260 8.43 10.26 -12.77
CA LEU A 260 7.05 9.85 -13.02
C LEU A 260 6.86 8.35 -12.77
N LEU A 261 7.82 7.55 -13.26
CA LEU A 261 7.83 6.10 -13.05
C LEU A 261 7.91 5.75 -11.56
N CYS A 262 8.84 6.36 -10.84
CA CYS A 262 8.94 6.17 -9.39
C CYS A 262 7.64 6.58 -8.68
N ALA A 263 7.05 7.73 -9.02
CA ALA A 263 5.79 8.18 -8.44
C ALA A 263 4.65 7.19 -8.70
N PHE A 264 4.51 6.74 -9.96
CA PHE A 264 3.50 5.74 -10.32
C PHE A 264 3.70 4.42 -9.59
N LEU A 265 4.91 3.85 -9.68
CA LEU A 265 5.23 2.55 -9.11
C LEU A 265 5.06 2.53 -7.58
N MET A 266 5.46 3.60 -6.90
CA MET A 266 5.27 3.72 -5.45
C MET A 266 3.79 3.83 -5.06
N GLY A 267 2.96 4.49 -5.85
CA GLY A 267 1.50 4.53 -5.65
C GLY A 267 0.82 3.20 -5.94
N TRP A 268 1.24 2.52 -7.02
CA TRP A 268 0.77 1.18 -7.39
C TRP A 268 1.22 0.11 -6.38
N GLY A 269 2.51 0.02 -6.10
CA GLY A 269 3.10 -0.91 -5.13
C GLY A 269 3.64 -2.22 -5.72
N GLY A 270 3.26 -2.58 -6.94
CA GLY A 270 3.61 -3.86 -7.58
C GLY A 270 2.80 -5.05 -7.07
N LEU A 271 2.73 -6.11 -7.88
CA LEU A 271 1.99 -7.33 -7.56
C LEU A 271 2.50 -7.99 -6.26
N CYS A 272 3.81 -7.94 -6.03
CA CYS A 272 4.43 -8.48 -4.82
C CYS A 272 3.83 -7.84 -3.55
N VAL A 273 3.70 -6.51 -3.50
CA VAL A 273 3.11 -5.78 -2.37
C VAL A 273 1.62 -6.10 -2.22
N HIS A 274 0.90 -6.30 -3.33
CA HIS A 274 -0.51 -6.70 -3.27
C HIS A 274 -0.68 -8.10 -2.67
N LEU A 275 0.19 -9.04 -3.03
CA LEU A 275 0.20 -10.38 -2.44
C LEU A 275 0.55 -10.35 -0.95
N GLN A 276 1.53 -9.53 -0.55
CA GLN A 276 1.86 -9.30 0.86
C GLN A 276 0.66 -8.78 1.64
N ALA A 277 -0.01 -7.76 1.12
CA ALA A 277 -1.20 -7.21 1.75
C ALA A 277 -2.33 -8.25 1.84
N ALA A 278 -2.57 -9.01 0.75
CA ALA A 278 -3.59 -10.04 0.69
C ALA A 278 -3.36 -11.17 1.71
N SER A 279 -2.11 -11.56 1.95
CA SER A 279 -1.77 -12.60 2.93
C SER A 279 -2.13 -12.20 4.37
N LEU A 280 -2.28 -10.91 4.66
CA LEU A 280 -2.69 -10.42 5.97
C LEU A 280 -4.21 -10.38 6.15
N TRP A 281 -4.98 -9.99 5.12
CA TRP A 281 -6.42 -9.83 5.27
C TRP A 281 -7.24 -11.05 4.88
N GLN A 282 -6.75 -11.91 3.97
CA GLN A 282 -7.48 -13.10 3.52
C GLN A 282 -7.76 -14.12 4.65
N PRO A 283 -6.79 -14.43 5.53
CA PRO A 283 -7.02 -15.39 6.63
C PRO A 283 -8.14 -14.97 7.58
N VAL A 284 -8.39 -13.66 7.73
CA VAL A 284 -9.44 -13.14 8.62
C VAL A 284 -10.76 -12.85 7.88
N GLY A 285 -10.91 -13.33 6.64
CA GLY A 285 -12.15 -13.25 5.87
C GLY A 285 -12.49 -11.88 5.30
N LEU A 286 -11.52 -10.95 5.24
CA LEU A 286 -11.69 -9.64 4.59
C LEU A 286 -11.54 -9.78 3.07
N ARG A 287 -12.33 -9.00 2.34
CA ARG A 287 -12.32 -8.96 0.86
C ARG A 287 -12.52 -7.51 0.39
N PRO A 288 -11.50 -6.66 0.45
CA PRO A 288 -11.64 -5.24 0.13
C PRO A 288 -11.96 -5.05 -1.35
N LYS A 289 -13.23 -4.75 -1.63
CA LYS A 289 -13.66 -4.37 -2.98
C LYS A 289 -12.93 -3.11 -3.40
N HIS A 290 -12.61 -3.00 -4.70
CA HIS A 290 -11.92 -1.85 -5.29
C HIS A 290 -10.49 -1.59 -4.76
N TYR A 291 -9.85 -2.54 -4.06
CA TYR A 291 -8.48 -2.38 -3.62
C TYR A 291 -7.51 -2.15 -4.80
N LEU A 292 -7.50 -3.03 -5.81
CA LEU A 292 -6.64 -2.86 -6.97
C LEU A 292 -6.94 -1.59 -7.78
N PRO A 293 -8.21 -1.26 -8.10
CA PRO A 293 -8.55 0.02 -8.72
C PRO A 293 -8.06 1.22 -7.90
N SER A 294 -8.19 1.20 -6.57
CA SER A 294 -7.70 2.30 -5.74
C SER A 294 -6.17 2.45 -5.78
N LYS A 295 -5.43 1.35 -5.81
CA LYS A 295 -3.97 1.39 -5.93
C LYS A 295 -3.52 1.88 -7.31
N LEU A 296 -4.20 1.45 -8.37
CA LEU A 296 -3.95 1.98 -9.72
C LEU A 296 -4.23 3.49 -9.78
N THR A 297 -5.35 3.94 -9.23
CA THR A 297 -5.69 5.37 -9.14
C THR A 297 -4.63 6.14 -8.35
N HIS A 298 -4.15 5.60 -7.22
CA HIS A 298 -3.08 6.21 -6.44
C HIS A 298 -1.81 6.38 -7.27
N GLY A 299 -1.38 5.36 -8.01
CA GLY A 299 -0.23 5.43 -8.91
C GLY A 299 -0.40 6.48 -10.01
N LEU A 300 -1.57 6.50 -10.67
CA LEU A 300 -1.88 7.46 -11.73
C LEU A 300 -1.92 8.90 -11.21
N LEU A 301 -2.57 9.14 -10.07
CA LEU A 301 -2.59 10.47 -9.45
C LEU A 301 -1.19 10.93 -9.04
N SER A 302 -0.36 10.03 -8.51
CA SER A 302 1.01 10.34 -8.16
C SER A 302 1.86 10.72 -9.37
N ALA A 303 1.72 10.00 -10.49
CA ALA A 303 2.39 10.35 -11.74
C ALA A 303 1.89 11.68 -12.30
N LEU A 304 0.57 11.90 -12.34
CA LEU A 304 -0.03 13.16 -12.82
C LEU A 304 0.41 14.36 -11.98
N LEU A 305 0.39 14.23 -10.64
CA LEU A 305 0.83 15.33 -9.78
C LEU A 305 2.33 15.60 -9.94
N THR A 306 3.14 14.56 -10.12
CA THR A 306 4.56 14.71 -10.41
C THR A 306 4.78 15.42 -11.75
N ALA A 307 4.07 15.02 -12.81
CA ALA A 307 4.14 15.70 -14.12
C ALA A 307 3.72 17.17 -14.03
N ALA A 308 2.71 17.49 -13.23
CA ALA A 308 2.29 18.87 -13.02
C ALA A 308 3.35 19.72 -12.30
N LEU A 309 4.03 19.14 -11.30
CA LEU A 309 4.99 19.87 -10.46
C LEU A 309 6.40 19.93 -11.08
N VAL A 310 6.85 18.83 -11.70
CA VAL A 310 8.22 18.68 -12.20
C VAL A 310 8.30 19.08 -13.67
N ASP A 311 7.44 18.51 -14.52
CA ASP A 311 7.45 18.77 -15.96
C ASP A 311 6.61 20.00 -16.34
N ARG A 312 5.98 20.66 -15.36
CA ARG A 312 5.07 21.80 -15.55
C ARG A 312 3.98 21.52 -16.58
N SER A 313 3.52 20.28 -16.65
CA SER A 313 2.49 19.84 -17.59
C SER A 313 1.15 20.49 -17.27
N VAL A 314 0.69 21.40 -18.11
CA VAL A 314 -0.61 22.07 -17.96
C VAL A 314 -1.79 21.10 -17.97
N PRO A 315 -1.88 20.10 -18.89
CA PRO A 315 -2.95 19.11 -18.84
C PRO A 315 -2.97 18.31 -17.52
N ALA A 316 -1.80 17.94 -17.01
CA ALA A 316 -1.69 17.23 -15.73
C ALA A 316 -2.14 18.12 -14.55
N ALA A 317 -1.75 19.39 -14.54
CA ALA A 317 -2.16 20.35 -13.52
C ALA A 317 -3.69 20.59 -13.52
N VAL A 318 -4.29 20.75 -14.71
CA VAL A 318 -5.75 20.89 -14.87
C VAL A 318 -6.47 19.63 -14.36
N THR A 319 -6.01 18.44 -14.75
CA THR A 319 -6.60 17.18 -14.32
C THR A 319 -6.54 17.04 -12.79
N MET A 320 -5.39 17.34 -12.18
CA MET A 320 -5.24 17.31 -10.71
C MET A 320 -6.12 18.35 -10.01
N GLY A 321 -6.28 19.55 -10.60
CA GLY A 321 -7.20 20.57 -10.13
C GLY A 321 -8.66 20.07 -10.12
N CYS A 322 -9.11 19.45 -11.21
CA CYS A 322 -10.45 18.86 -11.31
C CYS A 322 -10.65 17.74 -10.27
N VAL A 323 -9.67 16.85 -10.09
CA VAL A 323 -9.74 15.78 -9.08
C VAL A 323 -9.82 16.37 -7.67
N THR A 324 -9.03 17.38 -7.37
CA THR A 324 -9.04 18.05 -6.06
C THR A 324 -10.38 18.72 -5.78
N LEU A 325 -10.94 19.41 -6.77
CA LEU A 325 -12.28 20.02 -6.66
C LEU A 325 -13.37 18.97 -6.46
N LEU A 326 -13.33 17.86 -7.18
CA LEU A 326 -14.25 16.74 -7.00
C LEU A 326 -14.16 16.15 -5.58
N CYS A 327 -12.95 15.97 -5.07
CA CYS A 327 -12.72 15.51 -3.70
C CYS A 327 -13.30 16.51 -2.68
N LEU A 328 -13.02 17.79 -2.84
CA LEU A 328 -13.54 18.85 -1.97
C LEU A 328 -15.07 18.88 -1.98
N PHE A 329 -15.68 18.85 -3.17
CA PHE A 329 -17.15 18.78 -3.31
C PHE A 329 -17.73 17.56 -2.58
N THR A 330 -17.10 16.39 -2.74
CA THR A 330 -17.53 15.15 -2.09
C THR A 330 -17.49 15.27 -0.56
N VAL A 331 -16.42 15.85 -0.02
CA VAL A 331 -16.25 16.06 1.43
C VAL A 331 -17.28 17.06 1.95
N LEU A 332 -17.46 18.20 1.28
CA LEU A 332 -18.42 19.23 1.68
C LEU A 332 -19.86 18.70 1.67
N ARG A 333 -20.24 17.98 0.61
CA ARG A 333 -21.57 17.34 0.51
C ARG A 333 -21.85 16.38 1.67
N ARG A 334 -20.85 15.58 2.05
CA ARG A 334 -20.97 14.64 3.18
C ARG A 334 -21.01 15.34 4.54
N ALA A 335 -20.18 16.34 4.73
CA ALA A 335 -20.20 17.15 5.95
C ALA A 335 -21.55 17.86 6.13
N GLY A 336 -22.16 18.37 5.06
CA GLY A 336 -23.50 18.95 5.08
C GLY A 336 -24.58 17.95 5.47
N LYS A 337 -24.57 16.74 4.89
CA LYS A 337 -25.52 15.67 5.25
C LYS A 337 -25.38 15.22 6.71
N SER A 338 -24.16 15.16 7.22
CA SER A 338 -23.90 14.81 8.63
C SER A 338 -24.47 15.87 9.59
N ARG A 339 -24.36 17.16 9.25
CA ARG A 339 -24.94 18.25 10.03
C ARG A 339 -26.47 18.23 9.99
N ALA A 340 -27.09 18.04 8.85
CA ALA A 340 -28.54 17.94 8.69
C ALA A 340 -29.11 16.76 9.46
N SER A 341 -28.45 15.58 9.44
CA SER A 341 -28.88 14.42 10.23
C SER A 341 -28.71 14.59 11.75
N ALA A 342 -27.78 15.41 12.19
CA ALA A 342 -27.58 15.74 13.62
C ALA A 342 -28.60 16.77 14.13
N ALA A 343 -29.16 17.58 13.22
CA ALA A 343 -30.15 18.62 13.53
C ALA A 343 -31.60 18.10 13.53
N ASP A 344 -31.86 16.86 13.06
CA ASP A 344 -33.21 16.28 13.01
C ASP A 344 -33.63 15.69 14.38
N PRO A 345 -34.63 16.31 15.08
CA PRO A 345 -35.07 15.87 16.39
C PRO A 345 -35.78 14.51 16.42
N HIS A 346 -36.36 14.08 15.29
CA HIS A 346 -37.13 12.83 15.18
C HIS A 346 -36.22 11.59 15.17
N ARG A 347 -34.97 11.70 14.73
CA ARG A 347 -34.01 10.58 14.78
C ARG A 347 -33.42 10.35 16.18
N ARG A 348 -33.36 11.36 17.05
CA ARG A 348 -32.90 11.20 18.45
C ARG A 348 -33.80 10.34 19.31
N ARG A 349 -35.11 10.21 18.98
CA ARG A 349 -36.08 9.39 19.73
C ARG A 349 -36.08 7.91 19.38
N LYS A 350 -35.40 7.49 18.27
CA LYS A 350 -35.33 6.07 17.88
C LYS A 350 -34.07 5.35 18.34
N THR A 351 -33.14 6.02 19.00
CA THR A 351 -31.85 5.49 19.49
C THR A 351 -31.68 5.63 21.01
N ALA A 352 -32.69 6.10 21.75
CA ALA A 352 -32.85 6.00 23.18
C ALA A 352 -33.81 4.87 23.51
#